data_6108557802cb1d3f3f1a0b381e7b1200
#
_entry.id   6108557802cb1d3f3f1a0b381e7b1200
#
_cell.length_a   1.000
_cell.length_b   1.000
_cell.length_c   1.000
_cell.angle_alpha   90.00
_cell.angle_beta   90.00
_cell.angle_gamma   90.00
#
_symmetry.space_group_name_H-M   'P 1'
#
loop_
_entity.id
_entity.type
_entity.pdbx_description
1 polymer ?
#
loop_
_entity_poly.entity_id
_entity_poly.type
_entity_poly.pdbx_seq_one_letter_code
_entity_poly.pdbx_strand_id
1 'polypeptide(L)'
;MNYIGENDALFENLNTAGHIANSQIIGFNVYKKDFQLRVEVDFQLQEIAGSHMKLIFLDISEYAFYYSSDHIFYNVEIYKLLKKGGLYYISFDPEDGDLSKISTDDNDFILCGGIEGYFFD
;
A
#
# COMPACT_ATOMS: atom_id res chain seq x y z
N MET A 1 -19.29 -2.45 -0.97
CA MET A 1 -17.97 -1.78 -1.11
C MET A 1 -18.10 -0.35 -0.66
N ASN A 2 -17.31 0.06 0.31
CA ASN A 2 -17.35 1.41 0.86
C ASN A 2 -16.11 2.18 0.47
N TYR A 3 -16.30 3.29 -0.22
CA TYR A 3 -15.21 4.15 -0.62
C TYR A 3 -14.63 4.87 0.60
N ILE A 4 -13.31 4.78 0.79
CA ILE A 4 -12.63 5.42 1.92
C ILE A 4 -12.19 6.83 1.55
N GLY A 5 -11.69 7.00 0.33
CA GLY A 5 -11.14 8.27 -0.13
C GLY A 5 -10.10 8.07 -1.21
N GLU A 6 -9.50 9.18 -1.61
CA GLU A 6 -8.44 9.18 -2.61
C GLU A 6 -7.40 10.24 -2.27
N ASN A 7 -6.20 10.04 -2.77
CA ASN A 7 -5.08 10.96 -2.73
C ASN A 7 -4.81 11.49 -1.31
N ASP A 8 -4.74 12.79 -1.11
CA ASP A 8 -4.37 13.38 0.17
C ASP A 8 -5.32 12.98 1.30
N ALA A 9 -6.62 12.92 1.04
CA ALA A 9 -7.59 12.51 2.05
C ALA A 9 -7.36 11.06 2.48
N LEU A 10 -7.09 10.18 1.53
CA LEU A 10 -6.78 8.79 1.83
C LEU A 10 -5.45 8.66 2.56
N PHE A 11 -4.43 9.39 2.11
CA PHE A 11 -3.11 9.40 2.75
C PHE A 11 -3.23 9.77 4.24
N GLU A 12 -3.99 10.82 4.55
CA GLU A 12 -4.22 11.24 5.93
C GLU A 12 -4.97 10.18 6.74
N ASN A 13 -5.98 9.57 6.12
CA ASN A 13 -6.77 8.51 6.75
C ASN A 13 -5.89 7.31 7.09
N LEU A 14 -5.05 6.88 6.15
CA LEU A 14 -4.16 5.73 6.37
C LEU A 14 -3.15 6.01 7.48
N ASN A 15 -2.62 7.22 7.55
CA ASN A 15 -1.69 7.61 8.61
C ASN A 15 -2.35 7.69 9.97
N THR A 16 -3.59 8.15 10.03
CA THR A 16 -4.31 8.35 11.29
C THR A 16 -4.89 7.04 11.81
N ALA A 17 -5.52 6.26 10.95
CA ALA A 17 -6.24 5.05 11.36
C ALA A 17 -5.32 3.85 11.58
N GLY A 18 -4.19 3.80 10.86
CA GLY A 18 -3.21 2.71 11.04
C GLY A 18 -3.69 1.33 10.61
N HIS A 19 -4.66 1.26 9.70
CA HIS A 19 -5.25 -0.03 9.29
C HIS A 19 -4.25 -1.01 8.65
N ILE A 20 -3.18 -0.48 8.04
CA ILE A 20 -2.22 -1.33 7.33
C ILE A 20 -1.35 -2.11 8.31
N ALA A 21 -1.07 -1.55 9.49
CA ALA A 21 -0.25 -2.23 10.49
C ALA A 21 -0.91 -3.54 10.92
N ASN A 22 -0.13 -4.60 10.95
CA ASN A 22 -0.57 -5.95 11.32
C ASN A 22 -1.63 -6.54 10.40
N SER A 23 -1.79 -5.98 9.19
CA SER A 23 -2.68 -6.55 8.19
C SER A 23 -1.97 -7.64 7.39
N GLN A 24 -2.75 -8.42 6.66
CA GLN A 24 -2.21 -9.39 5.71
C GLN A 24 -2.54 -8.97 4.28
N ILE A 25 -1.55 -9.03 3.41
CA ILE A 25 -1.81 -8.87 1.99
C ILE A 25 -2.35 -10.18 1.46
N ILE A 26 -3.59 -10.17 0.97
CA ILE A 26 -4.27 -11.36 0.46
C ILE A 26 -4.41 -11.35 -1.05
N GLY A 27 -4.08 -10.26 -1.70
CA GLY A 27 -4.13 -10.16 -3.15
C GLY A 27 -3.24 -9.04 -3.65
N PHE A 28 -2.61 -9.28 -4.78
CA PHE A 28 -1.75 -8.32 -5.45
C PHE A 28 -1.97 -8.48 -6.94
N ASN A 29 -2.39 -7.39 -7.60
CA ASN A 29 -2.71 -7.44 -9.01
C ASN A 29 -2.11 -6.24 -9.73
N VAL A 30 -1.36 -6.51 -10.79
CA VAL A 30 -0.80 -5.48 -11.66
C VAL A 30 -1.46 -5.62 -13.02
N TYR A 31 -2.09 -4.56 -13.50
CA TYR A 31 -2.81 -4.61 -14.75
C TYR A 31 -2.80 -3.24 -15.44
N LYS A 32 -3.19 -3.25 -16.70
CA LYS A 32 -3.25 -2.05 -17.52
C LYS A 32 -4.71 -1.72 -17.81
N LYS A 33 -5.10 -0.48 -17.56
CA LYS A 33 -6.43 0.02 -17.85
C LYS A 33 -6.32 1.43 -18.44
N ASP A 34 -6.97 1.65 -19.58
CA ASP A 34 -6.95 2.94 -20.27
C ASP A 34 -5.52 3.44 -20.53
N PHE A 35 -4.64 2.52 -20.96
CA PHE A 35 -3.24 2.77 -21.27
C PHE A 35 -2.38 3.14 -20.06
N GLN A 36 -2.90 2.96 -18.85
CA GLN A 36 -2.17 3.23 -17.61
C GLN A 36 -1.97 1.96 -16.81
N LEU A 37 -0.79 1.84 -16.22
CA LEU A 37 -0.49 0.75 -15.30
C LEU A 37 -1.15 1.04 -13.95
N ARG A 38 -1.83 0.05 -13.41
CA ARG A 38 -2.45 0.11 -12.07
C ARG A 38 -1.96 -1.05 -11.23
N VAL A 39 -1.85 -0.80 -9.93
CA VAL A 39 -1.52 -1.84 -8.95
C VAL A 39 -2.63 -1.85 -7.91
N GLU A 40 -3.24 -3.01 -7.68
CA GLU A 40 -4.22 -3.20 -6.62
C GLU A 40 -3.64 -4.11 -5.55
N VAL A 41 -3.82 -3.72 -4.30
CA VAL A 41 -3.40 -4.53 -3.15
C VAL A 41 -4.59 -4.71 -2.24
N ASP A 42 -4.91 -5.97 -1.93
CA ASP A 42 -6.01 -6.31 -1.04
C ASP A 42 -5.45 -6.76 0.31
N PHE A 43 -6.04 -6.23 1.37
CA PHE A 43 -5.61 -6.48 2.75
C PHE A 43 -6.72 -7.13 3.55
N GLN A 44 -6.35 -8.12 4.35
CA GLN A 44 -7.19 -8.61 5.44
C GLN A 44 -6.81 -7.82 6.69
N LEU A 45 -7.76 -7.09 7.25
CA LEU A 45 -7.52 -6.26 8.41
C LEU A 45 -7.72 -7.05 9.69
N GLN A 46 -6.79 -6.93 10.64
CA GLN A 46 -6.90 -7.61 11.93
C GLN A 46 -7.80 -6.86 12.92
N GLU A 47 -7.75 -5.54 12.89
CA GLU A 47 -8.51 -4.72 13.84
C GLU A 47 -10.02 -4.89 13.69
N ILE A 48 -10.46 -5.19 12.47
CA ILE A 48 -11.88 -5.40 12.17
C ILE A 48 -11.97 -6.78 11.53
N ALA A 49 -12.21 -7.79 12.36
CA ALA A 49 -12.28 -9.18 11.92
C ALA A 49 -13.26 -9.33 10.76
N GLY A 50 -12.83 -9.95 9.68
CA GLY A 50 -13.65 -10.18 8.50
C GLY A 50 -13.69 -9.04 7.50
N SER A 51 -13.07 -7.89 7.81
CA SER A 51 -13.05 -6.76 6.89
C SER A 51 -11.84 -6.78 5.98
N HIS A 52 -12.06 -6.40 4.74
CA HIS A 52 -11.01 -6.28 3.73
C HIS A 52 -10.89 -4.84 3.29
N MET A 53 -9.67 -4.43 2.96
CA MET A 53 -9.41 -3.13 2.37
C MET A 53 -8.69 -3.32 1.04
N LYS A 54 -9.10 -2.57 0.03
CA LYS A 54 -8.42 -2.55 -1.26
C LYS A 54 -7.80 -1.17 -1.47
N LEU A 55 -6.53 -1.13 -1.82
CA LEU A 55 -5.87 0.08 -2.28
C LEU A 55 -5.56 -0.06 -3.76
N ILE A 56 -5.90 0.98 -4.53
CA ILE A 56 -5.61 1.03 -5.96
C ILE A 56 -4.62 2.17 -6.18
N PHE A 57 -3.47 1.84 -6.75
CA PHE A 57 -2.40 2.80 -7.01
C PHE A 57 -2.41 3.17 -8.48
N LEU A 58 -2.41 4.47 -8.75
CA LEU A 58 -2.55 5.07 -10.09
C LEU A 58 -1.32 5.91 -10.40
N ASP A 59 -1.09 6.17 -11.68
CA ASP A 59 0.06 6.96 -12.12
C ASP A 59 1.36 6.41 -11.53
N ILE A 60 1.62 5.13 -11.79
CA ILE A 60 2.75 4.42 -11.20
C ILE A 60 4.06 4.96 -11.81
N SER A 61 4.95 5.47 -10.94
CA SER A 61 6.31 5.82 -11.34
C SER A 61 7.24 4.64 -11.22
N GLU A 62 7.09 3.89 -10.12
CA GLU A 62 7.95 2.74 -9.87
C GLU A 62 7.28 1.82 -8.86
N TYR A 63 7.45 0.52 -9.00
CA TYR A 63 7.11 -0.43 -7.96
C TYR A 63 8.08 -1.60 -7.99
N ALA A 64 8.27 -2.24 -6.84
CA ALA A 64 9.09 -3.44 -6.72
C ALA A 64 8.52 -4.31 -5.62
N PHE A 65 8.20 -5.54 -5.98
CA PHE A 65 7.75 -6.55 -5.03
C PHE A 65 8.58 -7.81 -5.24
N TYR A 66 8.94 -8.43 -4.13
CA TYR A 66 9.73 -9.64 -4.16
C TYR A 66 9.01 -10.76 -3.44
N TYR A 67 8.97 -11.93 -4.06
CA TYR A 67 8.43 -13.12 -3.43
C TYR A 67 9.33 -14.32 -3.72
N SER A 68 9.57 -15.12 -2.68
CA SER A 68 10.10 -16.48 -2.82
C SER A 68 9.39 -17.32 -1.78
N SER A 69 9.50 -18.64 -1.90
CA SER A 69 8.86 -19.55 -0.94
C SER A 69 9.40 -19.38 0.50
N ASP A 70 10.59 -18.79 0.64
CA ASP A 70 11.21 -18.55 1.93
C ASP A 70 10.91 -17.15 2.48
N HIS A 71 10.15 -16.33 1.74
CA HIS A 71 9.89 -14.94 2.08
C HIS A 71 8.43 -14.76 2.49
N ILE A 72 8.22 -14.14 3.65
CA ILE A 72 6.88 -13.84 4.14
C ILE A 72 6.58 -12.37 3.82
N PHE A 73 6.07 -12.11 2.61
CA PHE A 73 5.77 -10.74 2.23
C PHE A 73 4.33 -10.33 2.58
N TYR A 74 3.46 -11.29 2.86
CA TYR A 74 2.04 -11.02 3.03
C TYR A 74 1.66 -10.47 4.41
N ASN A 75 2.55 -10.52 5.40
CA ASN A 75 2.30 -9.92 6.72
C ASN A 75 2.94 -8.54 6.79
N VAL A 76 2.15 -7.51 7.06
CA VAL A 76 2.65 -6.15 7.15
C VAL A 76 2.78 -5.79 8.63
N GLU A 77 3.97 -5.87 9.18
CA GLU A 77 4.23 -5.50 10.57
C GLU A 77 4.39 -4.00 10.73
N ILE A 78 5.28 -3.43 9.90
CA ILE A 78 5.48 -1.99 9.82
C ILE A 78 5.35 -1.58 8.35
N TYR A 79 5.02 -0.34 8.14
CA TYR A 79 4.95 0.19 6.78
C TYR A 79 5.44 1.63 6.79
N LYS A 80 5.80 2.11 5.60
CA LYS A 80 6.26 3.47 5.39
C LYS A 80 5.29 4.13 4.43
N LEU A 81 4.78 5.31 4.78
CA LEU A 81 3.84 6.05 3.95
C LEU A 81 4.27 7.50 3.93
N LEU A 82 4.77 7.95 2.79
CA LEU A 82 5.39 9.26 2.65
C LEU A 82 4.88 9.98 1.41
N LYS A 83 4.99 11.30 1.42
CA LYS A 83 4.78 12.14 0.24
C LYS A 83 6.13 12.70 -0.20
N LYS A 84 6.38 12.69 -1.51
CA LYS A 84 7.61 13.22 -2.05
C LYS A 84 7.33 13.88 -3.40
N GLY A 85 7.45 15.22 -3.46
CA GLY A 85 7.32 15.96 -4.70
C GLY A 85 6.01 15.74 -5.43
N GLY A 86 4.90 15.68 -4.71
CA GLY A 86 3.59 15.43 -5.29
C GLY A 86 3.27 13.97 -5.54
N LEU A 87 4.20 13.06 -5.20
CA LEU A 87 4.00 11.63 -5.32
C LEU A 87 3.77 11.01 -3.96
N TYR A 88 3.10 9.84 -3.97
CA TYR A 88 2.87 9.03 -2.79
C TYR A 88 3.80 7.84 -2.82
N TYR A 89 4.44 7.56 -1.70
CA TYR A 89 5.35 6.44 -1.53
C TYR A 89 4.85 5.55 -0.41
N ILE A 90 4.71 4.28 -0.68
CA ILE A 90 4.35 3.30 0.34
C ILE A 90 5.27 2.09 0.23
N SER A 91 5.76 1.62 1.38
CA SER A 91 6.50 0.35 1.46
C SER A 91 5.83 -0.53 2.51
N PHE A 92 5.57 -1.77 2.16
CA PHE A 92 4.96 -2.75 3.06
C PHE A 92 6.02 -3.58 3.79
N ASP A 93 7.29 -3.39 3.47
CA ASP A 93 8.41 -4.05 4.14
C ASP A 93 9.61 -3.10 4.12
N PRO A 94 9.50 -1.97 4.85
CA PRO A 94 10.54 -0.96 4.82
C PRO A 94 11.74 -1.33 5.67
N GLU A 95 12.87 -0.66 5.39
CA GLU A 95 13.97 -0.60 6.31
C GLU A 95 13.46 0.02 7.62
N ASP A 96 13.75 -0.58 8.76
CA ASP A 96 13.18 -0.20 10.04
C ASP A 96 13.96 0.91 10.77
N GLY A 97 14.92 1.56 10.12
CA GLY A 97 15.67 2.66 10.71
C GLY A 97 14.85 3.94 10.77
N ASP A 98 14.92 4.75 9.72
CA ASP A 98 14.22 6.04 9.65
C ASP A 98 12.99 5.91 8.76
N LEU A 99 11.80 5.85 9.36
CA LEU A 99 10.53 5.72 8.63
C LEU A 99 10.08 7.02 7.98
N SER A 100 10.79 8.12 8.21
CA SER A 100 10.45 9.42 7.62
C SER A 100 11.11 9.68 6.28
N LYS A 101 11.95 8.74 5.81
CA LYS A 101 12.70 8.89 4.57
C LYS A 101 12.59 7.64 3.71
N ILE A 102 12.64 7.83 2.39
CA ILE A 102 12.75 6.73 1.44
C ILE A 102 14.17 6.16 1.55
N SER A 103 14.25 4.83 1.61
CA SER A 103 15.53 4.12 1.65
C SER A 103 15.64 3.19 0.44
N THR A 104 16.86 3.03 -0.08
CA THR A 104 17.12 2.03 -1.13
C THR A 104 16.97 0.60 -0.61
N ASP A 105 16.91 0.43 0.71
CA ASP A 105 16.72 -0.87 1.35
C ASP A 105 15.25 -1.17 1.65
N ASP A 106 14.33 -0.26 1.30
CA ASP A 106 12.91 -0.53 1.40
C ASP A 106 12.51 -1.61 0.38
N ASN A 107 11.74 -2.60 0.83
CA ASN A 107 11.20 -3.64 -0.02
C ASN A 107 9.70 -3.43 -0.22
N ASP A 108 9.16 -4.08 -1.23
CA ASP A 108 7.71 -4.12 -1.50
C ASP A 108 7.11 -2.72 -1.48
N PHE A 109 7.59 -1.87 -2.39
CA PHE A 109 7.19 -0.48 -2.41
C PHE A 109 6.50 -0.08 -3.72
N ILE A 110 5.71 0.99 -3.63
CA ILE A 110 5.06 1.63 -4.77
C ILE A 110 5.28 3.14 -4.66
N LEU A 111 5.71 3.74 -5.75
CA LEU A 111 5.79 5.19 -5.90
C LEU A 111 4.83 5.59 -7.00
N CYS A 112 3.85 6.44 -6.68
CA CYS A 112 2.75 6.72 -7.60
C CYS A 112 2.21 8.14 -7.43
N GLY A 113 1.42 8.58 -8.42
CA GLY A 113 0.80 9.89 -8.39
C GLY A 113 -0.61 9.93 -7.84
N GLY A 114 -1.25 8.77 -7.63
CA GLY A 114 -2.59 8.72 -7.10
C GLY A 114 -2.89 7.42 -6.39
N ILE A 115 -3.77 7.47 -5.39
CA ILE A 115 -4.25 6.29 -4.67
C ILE A 115 -5.74 6.43 -4.39
N GLU A 116 -6.44 5.29 -4.43
CA GLU A 116 -7.85 5.18 -4.03
C GLU A 116 -7.97 4.03 -3.03
N GLY A 117 -8.88 4.15 -2.09
CA GLY A 117 -9.10 3.12 -1.09
C GLY A 117 -10.56 2.76 -0.90
N TYR A 118 -10.80 1.48 -0.62
CA TYR A 118 -12.13 0.93 -0.43
C TYR A 118 -12.13 -0.10 0.69
N PHE A 119 -13.22 -0.15 1.46
CA PHE A 119 -13.49 -1.25 2.39
C PHE A 119 -14.47 -2.22 1.76
N PHE A 120 -14.28 -3.50 2.06
CA PHE A 120 -15.21 -4.58 1.72
C PHE A 120 -15.58 -5.33 2.99
N ASP A 121 -16.77 -5.80 3.04
CA ASP A 121 -17.25 -6.68 4.12
C ASP A 121 -16.98 -8.14 3.80
#